data_139de99208645338cd620d2213576ccc
#
_entry.id   139de99208645338cd620d2213576ccc
#
_cell.length_a   1.000
_cell.length_b   1.000
_cell.length_c   1.000
_cell.angle_alpha   90.00
_cell.angle_beta   90.00
_cell.angle_gamma   90.00
#
_symmetry.space_group_name_H-M   'P 1'
#
loop_
_entity.id
_entity.type
_entity.pdbx_description
1 polymer ?
#
loop_
_entity_poly.entity_id
_entity_poly.type
_entity_poly.pdbx_seq_one_letter_code
_entity_poly.pdbx_strand_id
1 'polypeptide(L)'
;LTVKATTSAAETISGSYNTAVAQAAMQTIVDQINTISTSLRDLSKRGNATTDDGPLAGDAYVNQLRRQLRNYSTTQIKGFQDTPVYLTDFGVATQRDGSLKLNTTKFAAAYAANPDSFAALTTSRITSGSKLVTPTVSGTYPKEGVYTFDIASDNSATLNGSAMTVSGSDYTIANNDAGGLKLTINSGGTDTKIYVGKSLFETLSG
;
A
#
# COMPACT_ATOMS: atom_id res chain seq x y z
N LEU A 1 -15.06 -19.57 -6.40
CA LEU A 1 -16.09 -19.80 -7.41
C LEU A 1 -16.01 -21.25 -7.88
N THR A 2 -17.10 -22.03 -7.76
CA THR A 2 -17.16 -23.41 -8.22
C THR A 2 -18.13 -23.50 -9.39
N VAL A 3 -17.62 -23.87 -10.57
CA VAL A 3 -18.46 -24.13 -11.76
C VAL A 3 -18.86 -25.60 -11.73
N LYS A 4 -20.17 -25.87 -11.63
CA LYS A 4 -20.70 -27.25 -11.50
C LYS A 4 -21.21 -27.85 -12.81
N ALA A 5 -21.38 -27.04 -13.86
CA ALA A 5 -21.85 -27.50 -15.17
C ALA A 5 -21.28 -26.61 -16.28
N THR A 6 -21.16 -27.21 -17.49
CA THR A 6 -20.87 -26.47 -18.71
C THR A 6 -22.20 -26.05 -19.34
N THR A 7 -22.32 -24.78 -19.72
CA THR A 7 -23.46 -24.25 -20.49
C THR A 7 -23.08 -24.15 -21.97
N SER A 8 -24.04 -24.30 -22.87
CA SER A 8 -23.84 -24.15 -24.32
C SER A 8 -23.83 -22.65 -24.77
N ALA A 9 -24.13 -21.75 -23.85
CA ALA A 9 -24.13 -20.30 -24.07
C ALA A 9 -23.05 -19.63 -23.23
N ALA A 10 -22.52 -18.50 -23.72
CA ALA A 10 -21.59 -17.68 -22.95
C ALA A 10 -22.32 -17.04 -21.75
N GLU A 11 -21.87 -17.40 -20.55
CA GLU A 11 -22.37 -16.81 -19.31
C GLU A 11 -21.45 -15.66 -18.91
N THR A 12 -22.04 -14.50 -18.64
CA THR A 12 -21.29 -13.34 -18.16
C THR A 12 -21.32 -13.32 -16.64
N ILE A 13 -20.15 -13.46 -16.02
CA ILE A 13 -20.00 -13.27 -14.57
C ILE A 13 -19.57 -11.82 -14.35
N SER A 14 -20.44 -10.99 -13.78
CA SER A 14 -20.14 -9.62 -13.38
C SER A 14 -19.90 -9.56 -11.88
N GLY A 15 -18.78 -8.93 -11.48
CA GLY A 15 -18.50 -8.56 -10.10
C GLY A 15 -18.67 -7.04 -9.95
N SER A 16 -19.26 -6.60 -8.86
CA SER A 16 -19.28 -5.19 -8.49
C SER A 16 -18.52 -4.97 -7.20
N TYR A 17 -17.74 -3.88 -7.14
CA TYR A 17 -17.11 -3.45 -5.90
C TYR A 17 -18.16 -2.85 -4.96
N ASN A 18 -18.16 -3.27 -3.69
CA ASN A 18 -19.08 -2.72 -2.70
C ASN A 18 -18.47 -1.46 -2.07
N THR A 19 -18.76 -0.32 -2.65
CA THR A 19 -18.28 0.98 -2.17
C THR A 19 -18.72 1.28 -0.74
N ALA A 20 -19.91 0.84 -0.31
CA ALA A 20 -20.40 1.09 1.04
C ALA A 20 -19.57 0.34 2.10
N VAL A 21 -19.20 -0.91 1.82
CA VAL A 21 -18.34 -1.71 2.71
C VAL A 21 -16.95 -1.09 2.79
N ALA A 22 -16.37 -0.71 1.65
CA ALA A 22 -15.06 -0.07 1.61
C ALA A 22 -15.06 1.29 2.35
N GLN A 23 -16.12 2.08 2.20
CA GLN A 23 -16.29 3.35 2.90
C GLN A 23 -16.41 3.15 4.42
N ALA A 24 -17.18 2.16 4.87
CA ALA A 24 -17.32 1.83 6.28
C ALA A 24 -15.98 1.38 6.88
N ALA A 25 -15.21 0.57 6.15
CA ALA A 25 -13.87 0.17 6.55
C ALA A 25 -12.92 1.38 6.67
N MET A 26 -12.94 2.31 5.70
CA MET A 26 -12.15 3.53 5.76
C MET A 26 -12.55 4.42 6.94
N GLN A 27 -13.85 4.57 7.22
CA GLN A 27 -14.32 5.33 8.38
C GLN A 27 -13.80 4.70 9.68
N THR A 28 -13.86 3.38 9.82
CA THR A 28 -13.32 2.67 10.98
C THR A 28 -11.83 2.95 11.17
N ILE A 29 -11.04 2.96 10.09
CA ILE A 29 -9.60 3.30 10.14
C ILE A 29 -9.39 4.72 10.66
N VAL A 30 -10.13 5.68 10.11
CA VAL A 30 -10.06 7.10 10.52
C VAL A 30 -10.42 7.26 12.01
N ASP A 31 -11.47 6.60 12.46
CA ASP A 31 -11.93 6.66 13.85
C ASP A 31 -10.91 6.03 14.82
N GLN A 32 -10.29 4.92 14.43
CA GLN A 32 -9.22 4.28 15.23
C GLN A 32 -7.99 5.19 15.35
N ILE A 33 -7.53 5.79 14.26
CA ILE A 33 -6.41 6.74 14.28
C ILE A 33 -6.73 7.93 15.18
N ASN A 34 -7.93 8.48 15.09
CA ASN A 34 -8.39 9.58 15.94
C ASN A 34 -8.42 9.20 17.42
N THR A 35 -8.90 7.99 17.73
CA THR A 35 -8.93 7.45 19.10
C THR A 35 -7.51 7.34 19.67
N ILE A 36 -6.57 6.75 18.92
CA ILE A 36 -5.16 6.63 19.32
C ILE A 36 -4.55 8.03 19.50
N SER A 37 -4.78 8.95 18.56
CA SER A 37 -4.25 10.32 18.63
C SER A 37 -4.76 11.05 19.88
N THR A 38 -6.03 10.87 20.23
CA THR A 38 -6.63 11.46 21.43
C THR A 38 -6.04 10.85 22.70
N SER A 39 -5.93 9.54 22.77
CA SER A 39 -5.32 8.84 23.91
C SER A 39 -3.87 9.28 24.14
N LEU A 40 -3.07 9.35 23.09
CA LEU A 40 -1.68 9.81 23.18
C LEU A 40 -1.59 11.28 23.61
N ARG A 41 -2.50 12.12 23.14
CA ARG A 41 -2.57 13.52 23.58
C ARG A 41 -2.87 13.62 25.07
N ASP A 42 -3.87 12.87 25.55
CA ASP A 42 -4.32 12.93 26.93
C ASP A 42 -3.27 12.36 27.89
N LEU A 43 -2.60 11.28 27.51
CA LEU A 43 -1.50 10.69 28.28
C LEU A 43 -0.26 11.60 28.33
N SER A 44 0.00 12.40 27.28
CA SER A 44 1.19 13.24 27.16
C SER A 44 0.93 14.73 27.41
N LYS A 45 -0.29 15.11 27.79
CA LYS A 45 -0.61 16.51 28.10
C LYS A 45 0.25 17.02 29.24
N ARG A 46 0.69 18.28 29.15
CA ARG A 46 1.24 18.98 30.30
C ARG A 46 0.11 19.58 31.12
N GLY A 47 0.19 19.41 32.41
CA GLY A 47 -0.68 20.06 33.36
C GLY A 47 -0.44 21.58 33.46
N ASN A 48 -1.19 22.22 34.29
CA ASN A 48 -1.07 23.63 34.66
C ASN A 48 -1.23 23.79 36.18
N ALA A 49 -1.38 25.00 36.67
CA ALA A 49 -1.51 25.27 38.11
C ALA A 49 -2.68 24.54 38.80
N THR A 50 -3.65 24.01 38.04
CA THR A 50 -4.87 23.34 38.57
C THR A 50 -5.05 21.92 38.10
N THR A 51 -4.20 21.42 37.20
CA THR A 51 -4.29 20.07 36.60
C THR A 51 -2.93 19.42 36.57
N ASP A 52 -2.87 18.13 36.90
CA ASP A 52 -1.65 17.33 36.87
C ASP A 52 -1.19 17.05 35.45
N ASP A 53 0.10 16.79 35.29
CA ASP A 53 0.69 16.25 34.07
C ASP A 53 0.09 14.86 33.73
N GLY A 54 -0.09 14.59 32.46
CA GLY A 54 -0.38 13.23 32.03
C GLY A 54 0.80 12.29 32.34
N PRO A 55 0.54 10.99 32.54
CA PRO A 55 1.58 10.03 32.97
C PRO A 55 2.77 9.90 32.02
N LEU A 56 2.64 10.34 30.77
CA LEU A 56 3.69 10.36 29.75
C LEU A 56 4.04 11.79 29.30
N ALA A 57 3.79 12.78 30.18
CA ALA A 57 4.13 14.17 29.87
C ALA A 57 5.65 14.33 29.69
N GLY A 58 6.04 14.88 28.55
CA GLY A 58 7.46 15.05 28.21
C GLY A 58 8.14 13.84 27.58
N ASP A 59 7.48 12.68 27.48
CA ASP A 59 8.04 11.50 26.83
C ASP A 59 8.33 11.77 25.37
N ALA A 60 9.59 11.57 24.96
CA ALA A 60 10.06 11.87 23.61
C ALA A 60 9.48 10.91 22.56
N TYR A 61 9.31 9.63 22.90
CA TYR A 61 8.76 8.62 22.00
C TYR A 61 7.27 8.89 21.71
N VAL A 62 6.49 9.20 22.76
CA VAL A 62 5.08 9.57 22.59
C VAL A 62 4.93 10.82 21.72
N ASN A 63 5.79 11.81 21.91
CA ASN A 63 5.78 13.00 21.07
C ASN A 63 6.17 12.70 19.61
N GLN A 64 7.06 11.73 19.37
CA GLN A 64 7.38 11.25 18.03
C GLN A 64 6.18 10.54 17.38
N LEU A 65 5.52 9.61 18.08
CA LEU A 65 4.31 8.94 17.60
C LEU A 65 3.21 9.94 17.24
N ARG A 66 2.99 10.96 18.07
CA ARG A 66 2.00 12.02 17.77
C ARG A 66 2.34 12.80 16.50
N ARG A 67 3.62 13.04 16.23
CA ARG A 67 4.06 13.67 14.97
C ARG A 67 3.81 12.74 13.78
N GLN A 68 4.14 11.47 13.90
CA GLN A 68 3.88 10.46 12.86
C GLN A 68 2.39 10.39 12.54
N LEU A 69 1.52 10.26 13.54
CA LEU A 69 0.07 10.21 13.34
C LEU A 69 -0.49 11.43 12.61
N ARG A 70 0.01 12.64 12.89
CA ARG A 70 -0.41 13.85 12.16
C ARG A 70 -0.04 13.85 10.69
N ASN A 71 1.06 13.18 10.35
CA ASN A 71 1.55 13.14 8.97
C ASN A 71 0.92 12.02 8.14
N TYR A 72 0.07 11.19 8.73
CA TYR A 72 -0.53 10.04 8.05
C TYR A 72 -1.23 10.36 6.74
N SER A 73 -2.02 11.42 6.71
CA SER A 73 -2.77 11.79 5.52
C SER A 73 -1.88 12.20 4.34
N THR A 74 -0.63 12.58 4.63
CA THR A 74 0.36 13.02 3.65
C THR A 74 1.52 12.03 3.47
N THR A 75 1.48 10.89 4.16
CA THR A 75 2.48 9.84 3.99
C THR A 75 2.32 9.18 2.62
N GLN A 76 3.43 9.07 1.89
CA GLN A 76 3.47 8.43 0.59
C GLN A 76 3.36 6.92 0.71
N ILE A 77 2.40 6.33 0.02
CA ILE A 77 2.25 4.88 -0.15
C ILE A 77 2.72 4.55 -1.56
N LYS A 78 3.87 3.88 -1.68
CA LYS A 78 4.55 3.63 -2.95
C LYS A 78 4.30 2.21 -3.46
N GLY A 79 4.56 1.98 -4.76
CA GLY A 79 4.59 0.65 -5.35
C GLY A 79 3.22 0.01 -5.62
N PHE A 80 2.15 0.78 -5.65
CA PHE A 80 0.82 0.31 -6.06
C PHE A 80 0.45 0.77 -7.47
N GLN A 81 1.05 1.87 -7.92
CA GLN A 81 0.91 2.47 -9.23
C GLN A 81 2.14 3.35 -9.52
N ASP A 82 2.20 3.98 -10.70
CA ASP A 82 3.33 4.82 -11.13
C ASP A 82 3.57 6.03 -10.20
N THR A 83 2.52 6.56 -9.64
CA THR A 83 2.58 7.69 -8.69
C THR A 83 2.26 7.21 -7.27
N PRO A 84 2.87 7.81 -6.24
CA PRO A 84 2.50 7.50 -4.86
C PRO A 84 1.00 7.76 -4.59
N VAL A 85 0.42 6.96 -3.72
CA VAL A 85 -0.95 7.10 -3.22
C VAL A 85 -0.90 7.76 -1.85
N TYR A 86 -1.88 8.58 -1.53
CA TYR A 86 -2.02 9.26 -0.23
C TYR A 86 -3.42 9.03 0.35
N LEU A 87 -3.55 9.13 1.67
CA LEU A 87 -4.88 9.10 2.28
C LEU A 87 -5.78 10.26 1.80
N THR A 88 -5.16 11.39 1.44
CA THR A 88 -5.89 12.53 0.86
C THR A 88 -6.55 12.21 -0.48
N ASP A 89 -5.99 11.28 -1.25
CA ASP A 89 -6.58 10.83 -2.53
C ASP A 89 -7.90 10.09 -2.30
N PHE A 90 -8.03 9.43 -1.14
CA PHE A 90 -9.27 8.80 -0.68
C PHE A 90 -10.18 9.75 0.13
N GLY A 91 -9.93 11.04 0.10
CA GLY A 91 -10.75 12.04 0.78
C GLY A 91 -10.55 12.14 2.29
N VAL A 92 -9.47 11.56 2.84
CA VAL A 92 -9.10 11.75 4.25
C VAL A 92 -8.28 13.03 4.38
N ALA A 93 -8.71 13.94 5.23
CA ALA A 93 -8.02 15.21 5.46
C ALA A 93 -7.73 15.42 6.95
N THR A 94 -6.56 15.98 7.25
CA THR A 94 -6.21 16.41 8.62
C THR A 94 -6.91 17.73 8.93
N GLN A 95 -7.60 17.77 10.06
CA GLN A 95 -8.28 18.96 10.57
C GLN A 95 -7.30 19.83 11.39
N ARG A 96 -7.73 21.06 11.75
CA ARG A 96 -6.92 22.01 12.52
C ARG A 96 -6.49 21.48 13.90
N ASP A 97 -7.32 20.64 14.52
CA ASP A 97 -7.05 20.01 15.81
C ASP A 97 -6.15 18.76 15.69
N GLY A 98 -5.77 18.39 14.46
CA GLY A 98 -4.94 17.23 14.13
C GLY A 98 -5.74 15.94 13.97
N SER A 99 -7.07 15.95 14.12
CA SER A 99 -7.92 14.80 13.81
C SER A 99 -8.01 14.56 12.30
N LEU A 100 -8.31 13.32 11.90
CA LEU A 100 -8.60 12.96 10.53
C LEU A 100 -10.11 12.98 10.29
N LYS A 101 -10.51 13.40 9.11
CA LYS A 101 -11.91 13.38 8.67
C LYS A 101 -12.03 12.78 7.28
N LEU A 102 -12.96 11.84 7.12
CA LEU A 102 -13.31 11.25 5.82
C LEU A 102 -14.36 12.11 5.11
N ASN A 103 -14.08 12.46 3.86
CA ASN A 103 -15.08 12.98 2.93
C ASN A 103 -15.62 11.80 2.12
N THR A 104 -16.83 11.37 2.43
CA THR A 104 -17.46 10.17 1.85
C THR A 104 -17.71 10.30 0.35
N THR A 105 -18.01 11.50 -0.15
CA THR A 105 -18.23 11.76 -1.58
C THR A 105 -16.91 11.62 -2.35
N LYS A 106 -15.81 12.21 -1.84
CA LYS A 106 -14.49 12.05 -2.45
C LYS A 106 -14.02 10.60 -2.41
N PHE A 107 -14.26 9.92 -1.28
CA PHE A 107 -13.93 8.50 -1.15
C PHE A 107 -14.64 7.66 -2.20
N ALA A 108 -15.97 7.83 -2.32
CA ALA A 108 -16.77 7.07 -3.29
C ALA A 108 -16.28 7.29 -4.73
N ALA A 109 -15.96 8.54 -5.10
CA ALA A 109 -15.43 8.87 -6.42
C ALA A 109 -14.06 8.24 -6.67
N ALA A 110 -13.12 8.32 -5.71
CA ALA A 110 -11.79 7.73 -5.81
C ALA A 110 -11.86 6.20 -5.90
N TYR A 111 -12.69 5.58 -5.07
CA TYR A 111 -12.87 4.14 -5.06
C TYR A 111 -13.54 3.63 -6.35
N ALA A 112 -14.51 4.35 -6.89
CA ALA A 112 -15.12 3.99 -8.17
C ALA A 112 -14.15 4.13 -9.35
N ALA A 113 -13.25 5.12 -9.31
CA ALA A 113 -12.24 5.33 -10.35
C ALA A 113 -11.16 4.24 -10.34
N ASN A 114 -10.69 3.83 -9.15
CA ASN A 114 -9.66 2.79 -8.99
C ASN A 114 -9.83 2.03 -7.67
N PRO A 115 -10.69 1.00 -7.63
CA PRO A 115 -10.88 0.19 -6.42
C PRO A 115 -9.62 -0.51 -5.92
N ASP A 116 -8.71 -0.87 -6.84
CA ASP A 116 -7.46 -1.55 -6.51
C ASP A 116 -6.48 -0.68 -5.74
N SER A 117 -6.54 0.64 -5.90
CA SER A 117 -5.69 1.55 -5.11
C SER A 117 -6.04 1.52 -3.62
N PHE A 118 -7.27 1.13 -3.24
CA PHE A 118 -7.65 0.93 -1.84
C PHE A 118 -6.84 -0.19 -1.15
N ALA A 119 -6.38 -1.19 -1.91
CA ALA A 119 -5.49 -2.22 -1.38
C ALA A 119 -4.19 -1.63 -0.79
N ALA A 120 -3.74 -0.47 -1.28
CA ALA A 120 -2.58 0.24 -0.74
C ALA A 120 -2.69 0.57 0.76
N LEU A 121 -3.89 0.62 1.30
CA LEU A 121 -4.12 0.89 2.71
C LEU A 121 -4.00 -0.36 3.57
N THR A 122 -4.41 -1.51 3.04
CA THR A 122 -4.69 -2.71 3.84
C THR A 122 -3.78 -3.90 3.53
N THR A 123 -3.27 -4.02 2.30
CA THR A 123 -2.59 -5.24 1.85
C THR A 123 -1.35 -4.92 1.03
N SER A 124 -0.19 -5.33 1.52
CA SER A 124 1.04 -5.29 0.73
C SER A 124 0.98 -6.31 -0.40
N ARG A 125 1.46 -5.92 -1.59
CA ARG A 125 1.43 -6.79 -2.75
C ARG A 125 2.53 -6.47 -3.74
N ILE A 126 2.89 -7.47 -4.53
CA ILE A 126 3.76 -7.28 -5.68
C ILE A 126 2.95 -7.62 -6.93
N THR A 127 2.96 -6.74 -7.91
CA THR A 127 2.24 -6.93 -9.18
C THR A 127 3.13 -6.57 -10.35
N SER A 128 2.80 -7.08 -11.53
CA SER A 128 3.45 -6.74 -12.79
C SER A 128 2.49 -5.99 -13.71
N GLY A 129 3.00 -5.06 -14.48
CA GLY A 129 2.26 -4.41 -15.56
C GLY A 129 1.98 -5.33 -16.74
N SER A 130 2.68 -6.47 -16.83
CA SER A 130 2.47 -7.49 -17.88
C SER A 130 1.98 -8.80 -17.26
N LYS A 131 0.97 -9.41 -17.86
CA LYS A 131 0.48 -10.76 -17.47
C LYS A 131 1.48 -11.87 -17.82
N LEU A 132 2.48 -11.59 -18.64
CA LEU A 132 3.53 -12.54 -19.01
C LEU A 132 4.63 -12.65 -17.98
N VAL A 133 4.72 -11.70 -17.03
CA VAL A 133 5.72 -11.65 -15.97
C VAL A 133 5.02 -11.82 -14.62
N THR A 134 5.34 -12.90 -13.92
CA THR A 134 4.79 -13.21 -12.59
C THR A 134 5.84 -12.89 -11.52
N PRO A 135 5.65 -11.85 -10.72
CA PRO A 135 6.55 -11.54 -9.62
C PRO A 135 6.22 -12.40 -8.38
N THR A 136 7.27 -12.84 -7.70
CA THR A 136 7.21 -13.54 -6.40
C THR A 136 8.33 -13.06 -5.49
N VAL A 137 8.26 -13.37 -4.20
CA VAL A 137 9.32 -13.08 -3.23
C VAL A 137 10.04 -14.36 -2.86
N SER A 138 11.36 -14.30 -2.86
CA SER A 138 12.23 -15.36 -2.37
C SER A 138 13.19 -14.79 -1.32
N GLY A 139 12.87 -14.98 -0.05
CA GLY A 139 13.65 -14.44 1.06
C GLY A 139 13.10 -13.12 1.60
N THR A 140 13.93 -12.08 1.64
CA THR A 140 13.55 -10.76 2.17
C THR A 140 12.54 -10.07 1.24
N TYR A 141 11.53 -9.40 1.82
CA TYR A 141 10.61 -8.60 1.03
C TYR A 141 11.33 -7.38 0.44
N PRO A 142 11.24 -7.14 -0.88
CA PRO A 142 11.92 -6.01 -1.51
C PRO A 142 11.35 -4.69 -1.01
N LYS A 143 12.15 -3.61 -1.13
CA LYS A 143 11.72 -2.27 -0.75
C LYS A 143 10.56 -1.80 -1.63
N GLU A 144 9.64 -1.05 -1.04
CA GLU A 144 8.50 -0.50 -1.77
C GLU A 144 8.94 0.46 -2.89
N GLY A 145 8.33 0.33 -4.06
CA GLY A 145 8.66 1.15 -5.22
C GLY A 145 8.14 0.60 -6.52
N VAL A 146 8.49 1.29 -7.59
CA VAL A 146 8.24 0.86 -8.97
C VAL A 146 9.58 0.55 -9.62
N TYR A 147 9.72 -0.65 -10.14
CA TYR A 147 10.93 -1.13 -10.77
C TYR A 147 10.70 -1.36 -12.25
N THR A 148 11.58 -0.86 -13.10
CA THR A 148 11.54 -1.12 -14.55
C THR A 148 12.26 -2.43 -14.82
N PHE A 149 11.57 -3.38 -15.39
CA PHE A 149 12.11 -4.65 -15.86
C PHE A 149 12.29 -4.57 -17.38
N ASP A 150 13.51 -4.73 -17.85
CA ASP A 150 13.88 -4.72 -19.25
C ASP A 150 14.52 -6.06 -19.60
N ILE A 151 14.10 -6.67 -20.73
CA ILE A 151 14.62 -7.93 -21.21
C ILE A 151 15.18 -7.79 -22.64
N ALA A 152 16.41 -8.23 -22.85
CA ALA A 152 17.05 -8.19 -24.14
C ALA A 152 16.74 -9.45 -24.98
N SER A 153 17.02 -9.39 -26.27
CA SER A 153 16.77 -10.48 -27.23
C SER A 153 17.59 -11.76 -26.95
N ASP A 154 18.69 -11.65 -26.19
CA ASP A 154 19.51 -12.76 -25.73
C ASP A 154 19.03 -13.36 -24.40
N ASN A 155 17.86 -12.96 -23.93
CA ASN A 155 17.26 -13.29 -22.62
C ASN A 155 18.03 -12.77 -21.41
N SER A 156 19.05 -11.93 -21.56
CA SER A 156 19.57 -11.17 -20.43
C SER A 156 18.52 -10.14 -19.98
N ALA A 157 18.50 -9.83 -18.70
CA ALA A 157 17.54 -8.85 -18.17
C ALA A 157 18.14 -7.94 -17.11
N THR A 158 17.53 -6.77 -16.98
CA THR A 158 17.85 -5.82 -15.92
C THR A 158 16.61 -5.41 -15.14
N LEU A 159 16.82 -5.04 -13.89
CA LEU A 159 15.81 -4.42 -13.05
C LEU A 159 16.35 -3.07 -12.55
N ASN A 160 15.71 -1.97 -12.96
CA ASN A 160 16.25 -0.61 -12.80
C ASN A 160 17.72 -0.50 -13.25
N GLY A 161 18.06 -1.11 -14.38
CA GLY A 161 19.42 -1.12 -14.93
C GLY A 161 20.41 -2.06 -14.24
N SER A 162 20.04 -2.74 -13.15
CA SER A 162 20.87 -3.73 -12.47
C SER A 162 20.66 -5.11 -13.09
N ALA A 163 21.74 -5.79 -13.47
CA ALA A 163 21.67 -7.11 -14.09
C ALA A 163 21.01 -8.15 -13.18
N MET A 164 20.16 -8.98 -13.74
CA MET A 164 19.51 -10.10 -13.06
C MET A 164 20.21 -11.42 -13.38
N THR A 165 20.16 -12.35 -12.45
CA THR A 165 20.57 -13.73 -12.67
C THR A 165 19.45 -14.51 -13.32
N VAL A 166 19.74 -15.19 -14.43
CA VAL A 166 18.75 -15.94 -15.22
C VAL A 166 18.93 -17.43 -15.00
N SER A 167 17.83 -18.13 -14.70
CA SER A 167 17.79 -19.60 -14.59
C SER A 167 16.51 -20.13 -15.22
N GLY A 168 16.59 -20.58 -16.47
CA GLY A 168 15.41 -20.96 -17.26
C GLY A 168 14.49 -19.76 -17.49
N SER A 169 13.27 -19.84 -16.99
CA SER A 169 12.28 -18.75 -17.06
C SER A 169 12.31 -17.82 -15.83
N ASP A 170 13.19 -18.08 -14.87
CA ASP A 170 13.26 -17.34 -13.63
C ASP A 170 14.41 -16.30 -13.66
N TYR A 171 14.10 -15.10 -13.24
CA TYR A 171 14.99 -13.96 -13.13
C TYR A 171 15.04 -13.49 -11.69
N THR A 172 16.23 -13.46 -11.09
CA THR A 172 16.42 -13.10 -9.69
C THR A 172 17.41 -11.96 -9.54
N ILE A 173 17.24 -11.17 -8.49
CA ILE A 173 18.17 -10.13 -8.10
C ILE A 173 18.47 -10.27 -6.60
N ALA A 174 19.76 -10.38 -6.26
CA ALA A 174 20.18 -10.66 -4.88
C ALA A 174 20.47 -9.39 -4.08
N ASN A 175 20.92 -8.35 -4.74
CA ASN A 175 21.42 -7.14 -4.10
C ASN A 175 20.61 -5.93 -4.57
N ASN A 176 20.62 -4.86 -3.79
CA ASN A 176 19.90 -3.60 -3.94
C ASN A 176 18.49 -3.61 -3.32
N ASP A 177 17.74 -2.51 -3.53
CA ASP A 177 16.38 -2.28 -2.99
C ASP A 177 15.36 -3.36 -3.45
N ALA A 178 15.63 -4.05 -4.56
CA ALA A 178 14.79 -5.12 -5.09
C ALA A 178 15.21 -6.52 -4.62
N GLY A 179 16.19 -6.64 -3.73
CA GLY A 179 16.68 -7.92 -3.22
C GLY A 179 15.52 -8.81 -2.73
N GLY A 180 15.57 -10.10 -3.14
CA GLY A 180 14.50 -11.06 -2.85
C GLY A 180 13.37 -11.10 -3.89
N LEU A 181 13.35 -10.20 -4.88
CA LEU A 181 12.40 -10.28 -5.98
C LEU A 181 12.82 -11.36 -6.99
N LYS A 182 11.87 -12.20 -7.33
CA LYS A 182 11.98 -13.21 -8.39
C LYS A 182 10.86 -12.97 -9.41
N LEU A 183 11.22 -12.91 -10.68
CA LEU A 183 10.28 -12.77 -11.79
C LEU A 183 10.30 -14.05 -12.62
N THR A 184 9.14 -14.63 -12.88
CA THR A 184 9.00 -15.78 -13.77
C THR A 184 8.33 -15.33 -15.06
N ILE A 185 8.95 -15.61 -16.22
CA ILE A 185 8.42 -15.26 -17.53
C ILE A 185 7.73 -16.46 -18.14
N ASN A 186 6.44 -16.31 -18.45
CA ASN A 186 5.59 -17.42 -18.91
C ASN A 186 5.68 -17.69 -20.43
N SER A 187 6.02 -16.74 -21.26
CA SER A 187 6.44 -16.86 -22.67
C SER A 187 6.63 -15.47 -23.29
N GLY A 188 7.65 -15.32 -24.13
CA GLY A 188 7.87 -14.08 -24.90
C GLY A 188 7.90 -12.84 -24.01
N GLY A 189 8.87 -12.79 -23.08
CA GLY A 189 9.01 -11.71 -22.11
C GLY A 189 8.98 -10.33 -22.77
N THR A 190 8.39 -9.37 -22.10
CA THR A 190 8.30 -7.99 -22.53
C THR A 190 8.75 -7.08 -21.40
N ASP A 191 9.32 -5.95 -21.78
CA ASP A 191 9.62 -4.88 -20.83
C ASP A 191 8.34 -4.48 -20.07
N THR A 192 8.46 -4.32 -18.78
CA THR A 192 7.31 -3.99 -17.93
C THR A 192 7.75 -3.34 -16.63
N LYS A 193 6.79 -2.78 -15.92
CA LYS A 193 6.99 -2.29 -14.56
C LYS A 193 6.56 -3.34 -13.54
N ILE A 194 7.35 -3.46 -12.50
CA ILE A 194 7.04 -4.28 -11.32
C ILE A 194 6.74 -3.32 -10.16
N TYR A 195 5.57 -3.49 -9.58
CA TYR A 195 5.06 -2.67 -8.49
C TYR A 195 5.21 -3.44 -7.18
N VAL A 196 6.08 -2.97 -6.30
CA VAL A 196 6.27 -3.53 -4.95
C VAL A 196 5.61 -2.60 -3.96
N GLY A 197 4.39 -2.92 -3.57
CA GLY A 197 3.59 -2.10 -2.67
C GLY A 197 3.66 -2.61 -1.24
N LYS A 198 4.06 -1.74 -0.31
CA LYS A 198 3.94 -1.95 1.12
C LYS A 198 2.74 -1.16 1.62
N SER A 199 1.78 -1.84 2.26
CA SER A 199 0.55 -1.18 2.72
C SER A 199 0.84 -0.16 3.82
N LEU A 200 -0.06 0.81 3.96
CA LEU A 200 0.04 1.82 5.01
C LEU A 200 0.13 1.17 6.39
N PHE A 201 -0.68 0.17 6.67
CA PHE A 201 -0.67 -0.53 7.96
C PHE A 201 0.66 -1.22 8.25
N GLU A 202 1.24 -1.89 7.27
CA GLU A 202 2.53 -2.56 7.45
C GLU A 202 3.69 -1.56 7.61
N THR A 203 3.61 -0.41 6.91
CA THR A 203 4.59 0.68 7.08
C THR A 203 4.56 1.26 8.49
N LEU A 204 3.47 1.11 9.22
CA LEU A 204 3.28 1.64 10.56
C LEU A 204 3.65 0.65 11.67
N SER A 205 3.63 -0.63 11.37
CA SER A 205 3.94 -1.69 12.33
C SER A 205 5.43 -2.06 12.35
N GLY A 206 6.21 -1.59 11.38
CA GLY A 206 7.67 -1.80 11.29
C GLY A 206 8.45 -0.58 11.67
#